data_b79ac03aa3d6b5a5e7a97cf42e005475
#
_entry.id   b79ac03aa3d6b5a5e7a97cf42e005475
#
_cell.length_a   1.000
_cell.length_b   1.000
_cell.length_c   1.000
_cell.angle_alpha   90.00
_cell.angle_beta   90.00
_cell.angle_gamma   90.00
#
_symmetry.space_group_name_H-M   'P 1'
#
loop_
_entity.id
_entity.type
_entity.pdbx_description
1 polymer ?
#
loop_
_entity_poly.entity_id
_entity_poly.type
_entity_poly.pdbx_seq_one_letter_code
_entity_poly.pdbx_strand_id
1 'polypeptide(L)'
;VSANHNGANLLEVRGLTKIFGTLTACDHVDLDIAKGEIHALLGENGAGKSTLVKMLFGSLEPNSGEIFWNGQAVRITSPGVAKKLGIGMVFQHFSLFEALTAAENIALSLDDGSPISSIAAKARALSYSYGLPLDPESLVGDLSVGERQRIEIIRCLLQTPQLIILDEPTSVLTPQEADKLFETLERLRSEGKSILYISHRLEEVKRICDRATVLRHGKVVGHCNPREETAASLARMMVGNEVQAVVRAPVAGIETAQSLLEIRGLSRKPATPFSIPLKNINLTVRAGEVIGIAGVAGNGQGEFFESVSGEVLQPDAASVRIRGKDAGSLSITGRRLLGAAFVPEERLGHGAAPRMRLSENLLLSRHATDGKTFVGTGGMVKSGTVYAAAQRIIEAMDVRKSAPDPEAAALSGGNLQKFIVGRELDRRPDVMVVNQPTWGVDAGAAAHIRQALIELSRSGSAVLVISQDLDELFEISDAIAVMHNGELSRPLAIAEATFEKIGLLMGGAEPGHAEHTLETA
;
A
#
# COMPACT_ATOMS: atom_id res chain seq x y z
N VAL A 1 0.79 33.85 5.98
CA VAL A 1 1.19 34.89 5.01
C VAL A 1 0.64 34.41 3.67
N SER A 2 -0.47 35.01 3.20
CA SER A 2 -1.10 34.68 1.92
C SER A 2 -0.21 35.15 0.77
N ALA A 3 0.41 34.22 0.07
CA ALA A 3 1.05 34.50 -1.20
C ALA A 3 -0.04 34.75 -2.25
N ASN A 4 -0.18 35.99 -2.68
CA ASN A 4 -1.01 36.40 -3.80
C ASN A 4 -0.54 35.72 -5.09
N HIS A 5 -1.18 34.64 -5.51
CA HIS A 5 -1.07 34.16 -6.89
C HIS A 5 -2.17 34.84 -7.71
N ASN A 6 -1.77 35.60 -8.74
CA ASN A 6 -2.63 36.30 -9.70
C ASN A 6 -3.33 35.37 -10.72
N GLY A 7 -3.53 34.10 -10.41
CA GLY A 7 -4.28 33.14 -11.24
C GLY A 7 -5.69 32.96 -10.69
N ALA A 8 -6.72 33.02 -11.51
CA ALA A 8 -8.09 32.71 -11.10
C ALA A 8 -8.15 31.23 -10.65
N ASN A 9 -8.69 30.99 -9.46
CA ASN A 9 -8.90 29.63 -8.95
C ASN A 9 -9.89 28.87 -9.83
N LEU A 10 -9.58 27.60 -10.12
CA LEU A 10 -10.50 26.68 -10.77
C LEU A 10 -11.48 26.10 -9.77
N LEU A 11 -10.96 25.66 -8.61
CA LEU A 11 -11.73 25.12 -7.50
C LEU A 11 -11.42 25.91 -6.24
N GLU A 12 -12.45 26.29 -5.49
CA GLU A 12 -12.33 26.80 -4.11
C GLU A 12 -13.28 26.02 -3.21
N VAL A 13 -12.81 25.65 -2.04
CA VAL A 13 -13.56 24.94 -0.99
C VAL A 13 -13.46 25.77 0.26
N ARG A 14 -14.59 26.06 0.92
CA ARG A 14 -14.63 26.89 2.11
C ARG A 14 -15.42 26.21 3.23
N GLY A 15 -14.77 25.98 4.36
CA GLY A 15 -15.36 25.44 5.57
C GLY A 15 -16.01 24.07 5.40
N LEU A 16 -15.52 23.23 4.45
CA LEU A 16 -16.17 21.98 4.11
C LEU A 16 -16.07 20.98 5.27
N THR A 17 -17.24 20.54 5.76
CA THR A 17 -17.32 19.68 6.95
C THR A 17 -18.09 18.41 6.65
N LYS A 18 -17.56 17.27 7.17
CA LYS A 18 -18.24 15.98 7.11
C LYS A 18 -18.15 15.25 8.44
N ILE A 19 -19.32 14.83 8.94
CA ILE A 19 -19.48 14.13 10.21
C ILE A 19 -20.13 12.77 9.96
N PHE A 20 -19.57 11.72 10.56
CA PHE A 20 -20.12 10.36 10.59
C PHE A 20 -20.39 9.95 12.04
N GLY A 21 -21.64 9.99 12.46
CA GLY A 21 -21.98 9.77 13.87
C GLY A 21 -21.27 10.75 14.79
N THR A 22 -20.34 10.27 15.61
CA THR A 22 -19.52 11.10 16.52
C THR A 22 -18.16 11.50 15.91
N LEU A 23 -17.79 10.96 14.73
CA LEU A 23 -16.51 11.23 14.09
C LEU A 23 -16.65 12.40 13.11
N THR A 24 -15.90 13.47 13.31
CA THR A 24 -15.72 14.54 12.32
C THR A 24 -14.56 14.17 11.42
N ALA A 25 -14.86 13.72 10.20
CA ALA A 25 -13.86 13.26 9.23
C ALA A 25 -13.21 14.41 8.45
N CYS A 26 -13.97 15.51 8.22
CA CYS A 26 -13.46 16.79 7.73
C CYS A 26 -14.10 17.89 8.58
N ASP A 27 -13.29 18.81 9.07
CA ASP A 27 -13.69 19.87 9.99
C ASP A 27 -13.23 21.23 9.45
N HIS A 28 -14.17 21.97 8.84
CA HIS A 28 -13.94 23.31 8.24
C HIS A 28 -12.72 23.34 7.29
N VAL A 29 -12.68 22.40 6.35
CA VAL A 29 -11.58 22.29 5.38
C VAL A 29 -11.69 23.38 4.33
N ASP A 30 -10.61 24.15 4.16
CA ASP A 30 -10.41 25.12 3.09
C ASP A 30 -9.37 24.58 2.11
N LEU A 31 -9.64 24.67 0.80
CA LEU A 31 -8.73 24.23 -0.27
C LEU A 31 -8.97 25.09 -1.51
N ASP A 32 -7.90 25.56 -2.14
CA ASP A 32 -7.95 26.21 -3.44
C ASP A 32 -6.95 25.61 -4.42
N ILE A 33 -7.41 25.43 -5.65
CA ILE A 33 -6.63 24.91 -6.76
C ILE A 33 -6.71 25.92 -7.91
N ALA A 34 -5.56 26.44 -8.33
CA ALA A 34 -5.47 27.35 -9.46
C ALA A 34 -5.58 26.60 -10.81
N LYS A 35 -5.90 27.33 -11.87
CA LYS A 35 -5.89 26.75 -13.24
C LYS A 35 -4.48 26.38 -13.65
N GLY A 36 -4.33 25.16 -14.18
CA GLY A 36 -3.03 24.64 -14.64
C GLY A 36 -2.05 24.31 -13.50
N GLU A 37 -2.54 24.11 -12.29
CA GLU A 37 -1.74 23.77 -11.11
C GLU A 37 -1.76 22.25 -10.85
N ILE A 38 -0.63 21.68 -10.44
CA ILE A 38 -0.57 20.37 -9.79
C ILE A 38 -0.51 20.62 -8.28
N HIS A 39 -1.65 20.42 -7.61
CA HIS A 39 -1.82 20.64 -6.18
C HIS A 39 -1.75 19.31 -5.42
N ALA A 40 -0.85 19.20 -4.43
CA ALA A 40 -0.79 18.03 -3.57
C ALA A 40 -1.79 18.11 -2.41
N LEU A 41 -2.50 17.02 -2.14
CA LEU A 41 -3.25 16.82 -0.91
C LEU A 41 -2.54 15.82 -0.03
N LEU A 42 -1.87 16.30 1.01
CA LEU A 42 -1.05 15.52 1.91
C LEU A 42 -1.77 15.24 3.23
N GLY A 43 -1.35 14.20 3.93
CA GLY A 43 -1.85 13.83 5.24
C GLY A 43 -1.73 12.34 5.48
N GLU A 44 -1.72 11.93 6.73
CA GLU A 44 -1.70 10.52 7.13
C GLU A 44 -2.99 9.77 6.72
N ASN A 45 -2.96 8.44 6.83
CA ASN A 45 -4.16 7.62 6.70
C ASN A 45 -5.16 8.00 7.80
N GLY A 46 -6.40 8.25 7.40
CA GLY A 46 -7.43 8.78 8.32
C GLY A 46 -7.42 10.30 8.52
N ALA A 47 -6.53 11.04 7.85
CA ALA A 47 -6.51 12.51 7.93
C ALA A 47 -7.72 13.21 7.30
N GLY A 48 -8.57 12.49 6.56
CA GLY A 48 -9.75 13.03 5.90
C GLY A 48 -9.63 13.20 4.38
N LYS A 49 -8.47 12.87 3.76
CA LYS A 49 -8.21 13.03 2.32
C LYS A 49 -9.28 12.39 1.44
N SER A 50 -9.50 11.09 1.59
CA SER A 50 -10.50 10.36 0.78
C SER A 50 -11.93 10.83 1.04
N THR A 51 -12.23 11.33 2.24
CA THR A 51 -13.54 11.95 2.55
C THR A 51 -13.71 13.26 1.78
N LEU A 52 -12.70 14.13 1.79
CA LEU A 52 -12.69 15.38 1.03
C LEU A 52 -12.87 15.11 -0.46
N VAL A 53 -12.08 14.18 -1.02
CA VAL A 53 -12.14 13.83 -2.44
C VAL A 53 -13.51 13.26 -2.84
N LYS A 54 -14.10 12.40 -2.02
CA LYS A 54 -15.46 11.87 -2.25
C LYS A 54 -16.51 12.99 -2.25
N MET A 55 -16.34 14.04 -1.46
CA MET A 55 -17.21 15.22 -1.50
C MET A 55 -17.00 16.03 -2.78
N LEU A 56 -15.76 16.23 -3.22
CA LEU A 56 -15.44 16.94 -4.47
C LEU A 56 -15.91 16.19 -5.71
N PHE A 57 -15.90 14.87 -5.68
CA PHE A 57 -16.39 14.03 -6.79
C PHE A 57 -17.90 13.72 -6.69
N GLY A 58 -18.57 14.14 -5.62
CA GLY A 58 -20.02 13.94 -5.46
C GLY A 58 -20.45 12.53 -5.05
N SER A 59 -19.52 11.68 -4.63
CA SER A 59 -19.86 10.37 -4.04
C SER A 59 -20.30 10.49 -2.58
N LEU A 60 -20.14 11.65 -1.98
CA LEU A 60 -20.50 11.97 -0.61
C LEU A 60 -20.93 13.43 -0.52
N GLU A 61 -22.07 13.72 0.15
CA GLU A 61 -22.47 15.08 0.40
C GLU A 61 -21.86 15.63 1.70
N PRO A 62 -21.36 16.88 1.72
CA PRO A 62 -20.91 17.55 2.94
C PRO A 62 -22.08 17.84 3.88
N ASN A 63 -21.79 17.99 5.18
CA ASN A 63 -22.76 18.46 6.16
C ASN A 63 -22.88 20.00 6.16
N SER A 64 -21.77 20.69 5.87
CA SER A 64 -21.72 22.17 5.76
C SER A 64 -20.50 22.59 4.94
N GLY A 65 -20.44 23.87 4.60
CA GLY A 65 -19.40 24.47 3.77
C GLY A 65 -19.87 24.69 2.33
N GLU A 66 -19.03 25.32 1.54
CA GLU A 66 -19.33 25.73 0.16
C GLU A 66 -18.23 25.31 -0.80
N ILE A 67 -18.59 24.97 -2.03
CA ILE A 67 -17.68 24.66 -3.14
C ILE A 67 -17.94 25.67 -4.25
N PHE A 68 -16.86 26.28 -4.75
CA PHE A 68 -16.91 27.21 -5.88
C PHE A 68 -16.14 26.61 -7.05
N TRP A 69 -16.72 26.67 -8.22
CA TRP A 69 -16.13 26.23 -9.49
C TRP A 69 -16.04 27.42 -10.46
N ASN A 70 -14.84 27.78 -10.88
CA ASN A 70 -14.59 29.00 -11.65
C ASN A 70 -15.23 30.27 -10.99
N GLY A 71 -15.18 30.37 -9.66
CA GLY A 71 -15.74 31.48 -8.88
C GLY A 71 -17.26 31.44 -8.67
N GLN A 72 -17.95 30.42 -9.17
CA GLN A 72 -19.40 30.26 -8.97
C GLN A 72 -19.67 29.16 -7.95
N ALA A 73 -20.55 29.44 -6.98
CA ALA A 73 -20.99 28.46 -6.00
C ALA A 73 -21.71 27.30 -6.69
N VAL A 74 -21.29 26.06 -6.39
CA VAL A 74 -21.84 24.84 -6.99
C VAL A 74 -22.19 23.83 -5.90
N ARG A 75 -23.22 23.02 -6.16
CA ARG A 75 -23.54 21.87 -5.32
C ARG A 75 -23.29 20.57 -6.09
N ILE A 76 -22.33 19.79 -5.63
CA ILE A 76 -21.94 18.52 -6.26
C ILE A 76 -22.66 17.38 -5.52
N THR A 77 -23.79 16.95 -6.04
CA THR A 77 -24.67 15.94 -5.41
C THR A 77 -24.47 14.53 -5.95
N SER A 78 -23.71 14.38 -7.03
CA SER A 78 -23.42 13.07 -7.64
C SER A 78 -22.18 13.14 -8.51
N PRO A 79 -21.51 11.98 -8.80
CA PRO A 79 -20.41 11.92 -9.76
C PRO A 79 -20.78 12.44 -11.15
N GLY A 80 -22.05 12.28 -11.59
CA GLY A 80 -22.52 12.83 -12.86
C GLY A 80 -22.50 14.35 -12.89
N VAL A 81 -22.78 15.04 -11.78
CA VAL A 81 -22.65 16.50 -11.66
C VAL A 81 -21.18 16.91 -11.70
N ALA A 82 -20.30 16.22 -10.97
CA ALA A 82 -18.86 16.48 -11.00
C ALA A 82 -18.28 16.35 -12.42
N LYS A 83 -18.63 15.29 -13.14
CA LYS A 83 -18.22 15.07 -14.53
C LYS A 83 -18.69 16.20 -15.46
N LYS A 84 -19.93 16.68 -15.33
CA LYS A 84 -20.46 17.80 -16.11
C LYS A 84 -19.74 19.12 -15.85
N LEU A 85 -19.24 19.32 -14.63
CA LEU A 85 -18.37 20.45 -14.28
C LEU A 85 -16.95 20.30 -14.87
N GLY A 86 -16.57 19.11 -15.34
CA GLY A 86 -15.22 18.82 -15.81
C GLY A 86 -14.29 18.33 -14.71
N ILE A 87 -14.80 17.70 -13.67
CA ILE A 87 -14.01 17.03 -12.61
C ILE A 87 -13.93 15.54 -12.96
N GLY A 88 -12.72 15.06 -13.25
CA GLY A 88 -12.41 13.65 -13.46
C GLY A 88 -11.71 13.05 -12.25
N MET A 89 -11.83 11.73 -12.04
CA MET A 89 -11.18 11.03 -10.95
C MET A 89 -10.62 9.70 -11.39
N VAL A 90 -9.39 9.42 -10.95
CA VAL A 90 -8.72 8.12 -11.02
C VAL A 90 -8.61 7.61 -9.58
N PHE A 91 -9.23 6.47 -9.32
CA PHE A 91 -9.34 5.89 -7.98
C PHE A 91 -8.10 5.07 -7.62
N GLN A 92 -7.82 4.93 -6.34
CA GLN A 92 -6.76 4.08 -5.79
C GLN A 92 -6.97 2.59 -6.14
N HIS A 93 -8.22 2.12 -6.10
CA HIS A 93 -8.59 0.77 -6.51
C HIS A 93 -9.28 0.82 -7.87
N PHE A 94 -8.86 -0.05 -8.77
CA PHE A 94 -9.44 -0.11 -10.11
C PHE A 94 -10.92 -0.45 -10.07
N SER A 95 -11.71 0.34 -10.80
CA SER A 95 -13.13 0.06 -11.02
C SER A 95 -13.32 -0.58 -12.39
N LEU A 96 -12.57 -1.67 -12.67
CA LEU A 96 -12.53 -2.37 -13.93
C LEU A 96 -13.11 -3.78 -13.79
N PHE A 97 -13.83 -4.21 -14.82
CA PHE A 97 -14.33 -5.57 -14.94
C PHE A 97 -13.31 -6.41 -15.73
N GLU A 98 -12.75 -7.41 -15.08
CA GLU A 98 -11.69 -8.26 -15.64
C GLU A 98 -12.14 -9.09 -16.85
N ALA A 99 -13.43 -9.45 -16.90
CA ALA A 99 -14.02 -10.20 -18.01
C ALA A 99 -14.31 -9.36 -19.27
N LEU A 100 -14.13 -8.05 -19.22
CA LEU A 100 -14.35 -7.12 -20.33
C LEU A 100 -13.03 -6.64 -20.90
N THR A 101 -13.05 -6.24 -22.18
CA THR A 101 -11.92 -5.57 -22.82
C THR A 101 -11.70 -4.16 -22.24
N ALA A 102 -10.52 -3.59 -22.51
CA ALA A 102 -10.22 -2.21 -22.12
C ALA A 102 -11.22 -1.21 -22.74
N ALA A 103 -11.58 -1.39 -24.01
CA ALA A 103 -12.58 -0.54 -24.69
C ALA A 103 -13.98 -0.65 -24.07
N GLU A 104 -14.43 -1.85 -23.72
CA GLU A 104 -15.72 -2.06 -23.04
C GLU A 104 -15.73 -1.42 -21.66
N ASN A 105 -14.66 -1.57 -20.86
CA ASN A 105 -14.53 -0.90 -19.56
C ASN A 105 -14.58 0.63 -19.70
N ILE A 106 -13.93 1.19 -20.70
CA ILE A 106 -13.99 2.63 -21.00
C ILE A 106 -15.42 3.04 -21.39
N ALA A 107 -16.09 2.25 -22.24
CA ALA A 107 -17.45 2.51 -22.70
C ALA A 107 -18.45 2.63 -21.54
N LEU A 108 -18.31 1.81 -20.49
CA LEU A 108 -19.18 1.86 -19.30
C LEU A 108 -19.16 3.22 -18.57
N SER A 109 -18.14 4.04 -18.81
CA SER A 109 -18.01 5.36 -18.17
C SER A 109 -18.44 6.52 -19.04
N LEU A 110 -18.73 6.26 -20.32
CA LEU A 110 -19.13 7.26 -21.32
C LEU A 110 -20.64 7.14 -21.57
N ASP A 111 -21.36 8.25 -21.38
CA ASP A 111 -22.82 8.31 -21.53
C ASP A 111 -23.24 8.74 -22.96
N ASP A 112 -22.35 8.64 -23.96
CA ASP A 112 -22.57 9.21 -25.31
C ASP A 112 -23.17 8.22 -26.31
N GLY A 113 -23.37 6.95 -25.92
CA GLY A 113 -23.93 5.91 -26.80
C GLY A 113 -23.06 5.56 -28.00
N SER A 114 -21.79 5.98 -28.02
CA SER A 114 -20.85 5.70 -29.12
C SER A 114 -20.61 4.19 -29.26
N PRO A 115 -20.47 3.67 -30.50
CA PRO A 115 -20.07 2.28 -30.73
C PRO A 115 -18.72 1.97 -30.09
N ILE A 116 -18.54 0.77 -29.53
CA ILE A 116 -17.30 0.34 -28.87
C ILE A 116 -16.10 0.50 -29.81
N SER A 117 -16.23 0.23 -31.10
CA SER A 117 -15.16 0.42 -32.10
C SER A 117 -14.70 1.88 -32.20
N SER A 118 -15.61 2.84 -32.10
CA SER A 118 -15.28 4.26 -32.09
C SER A 118 -14.56 4.65 -30.80
N ILE A 119 -15.00 4.11 -29.67
CA ILE A 119 -14.35 4.32 -28.34
C ILE A 119 -12.95 3.72 -28.36
N ALA A 120 -12.77 2.50 -28.89
CA ALA A 120 -11.48 1.85 -29.03
C ALA A 120 -10.49 2.70 -29.86
N ALA A 121 -10.96 3.24 -30.99
CA ALA A 121 -10.14 4.11 -31.84
C ALA A 121 -9.72 5.40 -31.13
N LYS A 122 -10.64 6.06 -30.41
CA LYS A 122 -10.36 7.27 -29.60
C LYS A 122 -9.40 6.95 -28.47
N ALA A 123 -9.62 5.84 -27.75
CA ALA A 123 -8.75 5.40 -26.64
C ALA A 123 -7.33 5.12 -27.13
N ARG A 124 -7.18 4.41 -28.25
CA ARG A 124 -5.88 4.13 -28.87
C ARG A 124 -5.16 5.43 -29.28
N ALA A 125 -5.84 6.33 -29.97
CA ALA A 125 -5.26 7.61 -30.37
C ALA A 125 -4.81 8.44 -29.15
N LEU A 126 -5.66 8.54 -28.12
CA LEU A 126 -5.37 9.30 -26.90
C LEU A 126 -4.22 8.67 -26.13
N SER A 127 -4.20 7.35 -25.99
CA SER A 127 -3.15 6.62 -25.26
C SER A 127 -1.76 6.85 -25.89
N TYR A 128 -1.67 6.79 -27.21
CA TYR A 128 -0.41 7.10 -27.91
C TYR A 128 -0.02 8.57 -27.76
N SER A 129 -0.98 9.50 -27.83
CA SER A 129 -0.68 10.93 -27.71
C SER A 129 -0.08 11.28 -26.34
N TYR A 130 -0.44 10.59 -25.28
CA TYR A 130 0.08 10.84 -23.91
C TYR A 130 1.21 9.88 -23.50
N GLY A 131 1.71 9.03 -24.41
CA GLY A 131 2.79 8.08 -24.08
C GLY A 131 2.36 6.96 -23.12
N LEU A 132 1.07 6.66 -23.04
CA LEU A 132 0.45 5.62 -22.23
C LEU A 132 -0.11 4.50 -23.15
N PRO A 133 0.72 3.73 -23.86
CA PRO A 133 0.25 2.79 -24.87
C PRO A 133 -0.74 1.80 -24.25
N LEU A 134 -1.89 1.64 -24.93
CA LEU A 134 -2.99 0.77 -24.55
C LEU A 134 -3.50 0.05 -25.78
N ASP A 135 -3.69 -1.27 -25.68
CA ASP A 135 -4.48 -2.03 -26.64
C ASP A 135 -5.94 -2.14 -26.16
N PRO A 136 -6.88 -1.44 -26.82
CA PRO A 136 -8.27 -1.43 -26.40
C PRO A 136 -8.99 -2.78 -26.48
N GLU A 137 -8.48 -3.72 -27.27
CA GLU A 137 -9.08 -5.05 -27.48
C GLU A 137 -8.63 -6.08 -26.44
N SER A 138 -7.60 -5.77 -25.65
CA SER A 138 -7.10 -6.69 -24.61
C SER A 138 -8.09 -6.85 -23.48
N LEU A 139 -8.28 -8.09 -22.99
CA LEU A 139 -9.05 -8.38 -21.78
C LEU A 139 -8.34 -7.81 -20.56
N VAL A 140 -9.08 -7.11 -19.69
CA VAL A 140 -8.51 -6.49 -18.48
C VAL A 140 -7.92 -7.53 -17.54
N GLY A 141 -8.50 -8.74 -17.49
CA GLY A 141 -7.97 -9.84 -16.69
C GLY A 141 -6.54 -10.25 -17.04
N ASP A 142 -6.14 -10.09 -18.30
CA ASP A 142 -4.81 -10.48 -18.79
C ASP A 142 -3.77 -9.35 -18.66
N LEU A 143 -4.19 -8.14 -18.27
CA LEU A 143 -3.34 -6.97 -18.20
C LEU A 143 -2.62 -6.86 -16.84
N SER A 144 -1.39 -6.40 -16.90
CA SER A 144 -0.63 -5.98 -15.73
C SER A 144 -1.31 -4.84 -14.98
N VAL A 145 -0.95 -4.66 -13.72
CA VAL A 145 -1.50 -3.60 -12.87
C VAL A 145 -1.22 -2.20 -13.45
N GLY A 146 -0.03 -2.00 -14.03
CA GLY A 146 0.34 -0.75 -14.71
C GLY A 146 -0.51 -0.48 -15.96
N GLU A 147 -0.87 -1.52 -16.72
CA GLU A 147 -1.76 -1.38 -17.87
C GLU A 147 -3.19 -1.06 -17.43
N ARG A 148 -3.69 -1.69 -16.36
CA ARG A 148 -4.99 -1.36 -15.75
C ARG A 148 -5.04 0.11 -15.30
N GLN A 149 -3.94 0.62 -14.73
CA GLN A 149 -3.83 2.04 -14.35
C GLN A 149 -3.94 2.95 -15.58
N ARG A 150 -3.32 2.58 -16.72
CA ARG A 150 -3.42 3.34 -17.98
C ARG A 150 -4.86 3.39 -18.47
N ILE A 151 -5.63 2.30 -18.36
CA ILE A 151 -7.06 2.29 -18.72
C ILE A 151 -7.83 3.33 -17.90
N GLU A 152 -7.62 3.37 -16.57
CA GLU A 152 -8.27 4.35 -15.69
C GLU A 152 -7.95 5.79 -16.08
N ILE A 153 -6.68 6.07 -16.40
CA ILE A 153 -6.25 7.40 -16.81
C ILE A 153 -6.88 7.77 -18.16
N ILE A 154 -6.80 6.89 -19.17
CA ILE A 154 -7.38 7.13 -20.50
C ILE A 154 -8.90 7.29 -20.41
N ARG A 155 -9.57 6.47 -19.58
CA ARG A 155 -11.01 6.58 -19.28
C ARG A 155 -11.37 7.96 -18.70
N CYS A 156 -10.56 8.48 -17.81
CA CYS A 156 -10.72 9.82 -17.25
C CYS A 156 -10.50 10.91 -18.32
N LEU A 157 -9.43 10.81 -19.10
CA LEU A 157 -9.05 11.80 -20.11
C LEU A 157 -10.04 11.90 -21.28
N LEU A 158 -10.68 10.79 -21.67
CA LEU A 158 -11.73 10.78 -22.70
C LEU A 158 -12.95 11.63 -22.33
N GLN A 159 -13.16 11.93 -21.05
CA GLN A 159 -14.20 12.82 -20.56
C GLN A 159 -13.77 14.31 -20.60
N THR A 160 -12.59 14.62 -21.13
CA THR A 160 -12.04 16.00 -21.25
C THR A 160 -12.08 16.83 -19.98
N PRO A 161 -11.59 16.34 -18.83
CA PRO A 161 -11.68 17.03 -17.56
C PRO A 161 -10.86 18.34 -17.56
N GLN A 162 -11.28 19.31 -16.74
CA GLN A 162 -10.51 20.51 -16.38
C GLN A 162 -9.68 20.27 -15.09
N LEU A 163 -10.24 19.52 -14.14
CA LEU A 163 -9.58 19.04 -12.92
C LEU A 163 -9.52 17.52 -12.93
N ILE A 164 -8.33 16.98 -12.73
CA ILE A 164 -8.10 15.53 -12.59
C ILE A 164 -7.71 15.25 -11.15
N ILE A 165 -8.47 14.43 -10.45
CA ILE A 165 -8.15 13.95 -9.11
C ILE A 165 -7.48 12.59 -9.24
N LEU A 166 -6.26 12.45 -8.72
CA LEU A 166 -5.48 11.21 -8.72
C LEU A 166 -5.27 10.75 -7.28
N ASP A 167 -5.85 9.62 -6.91
CA ASP A 167 -5.74 9.07 -5.56
C ASP A 167 -4.70 7.93 -5.54
N GLU A 168 -3.51 8.24 -5.02
CA GLU A 168 -2.33 7.35 -4.94
C GLU A 168 -1.98 6.63 -6.26
N PRO A 169 -1.81 7.36 -7.38
CA PRO A 169 -1.74 6.74 -8.71
C PRO A 169 -0.47 5.93 -8.96
N THR A 170 0.55 6.06 -8.14
CA THR A 170 1.84 5.36 -8.27
C THR A 170 2.01 4.18 -7.33
N SER A 171 1.03 3.93 -6.46
CA SER A 171 1.13 2.88 -5.42
C SER A 171 1.39 1.48 -5.96
N VAL A 172 0.99 1.23 -7.20
CA VAL A 172 1.05 -0.08 -7.87
C VAL A 172 1.95 -0.06 -9.12
N LEU A 173 2.68 1.02 -9.37
CA LEU A 173 3.55 1.20 -10.53
C LEU A 173 5.01 0.92 -10.18
N THR A 174 5.75 0.42 -11.18
CA THR A 174 7.22 0.41 -11.13
C THR A 174 7.75 1.84 -11.18
N PRO A 175 8.98 2.11 -10.70
CA PRO A 175 9.60 3.44 -10.81
C PRO A 175 9.59 4.00 -12.24
N GLN A 176 9.86 3.16 -13.26
CA GLN A 176 9.85 3.56 -14.66
C GLN A 176 8.46 3.92 -15.18
N GLU A 177 7.42 3.21 -14.73
CA GLU A 177 6.03 3.55 -15.06
C GLU A 177 5.58 4.84 -14.36
N ALA A 178 6.03 5.05 -13.11
CA ALA A 178 5.78 6.29 -12.38
C ALA A 178 6.41 7.50 -13.10
N ASP A 179 7.64 7.37 -13.62
CA ASP A 179 8.30 8.41 -14.41
C ASP A 179 7.50 8.78 -15.65
N LYS A 180 7.00 7.79 -16.41
CA LYS A 180 6.13 8.02 -17.58
C LYS A 180 4.81 8.69 -17.20
N LEU A 181 4.24 8.33 -16.05
CA LEU A 181 3.05 9.01 -15.54
C LEU A 181 3.36 10.47 -15.24
N PHE A 182 4.47 10.79 -14.60
CA PHE A 182 4.86 12.17 -14.29
C PHE A 182 5.04 13.02 -15.55
N GLU A 183 5.69 12.49 -16.59
CA GLU A 183 5.79 13.15 -17.89
C GLU A 183 4.39 13.45 -18.48
N THR A 184 3.45 12.51 -18.35
CA THR A 184 2.06 12.71 -18.78
C THR A 184 1.35 13.81 -17.98
N LEU A 185 1.54 13.86 -16.64
CA LEU A 185 0.94 14.87 -15.78
C LEU A 185 1.49 16.28 -16.10
N GLU A 186 2.80 16.40 -16.31
CA GLU A 186 3.43 17.65 -16.75
C GLU A 186 2.87 18.14 -18.09
N ARG A 187 2.67 17.23 -19.04
CA ARG A 187 2.06 17.55 -20.32
C ARG A 187 0.61 18.03 -20.15
N LEU A 188 -0.21 17.33 -19.36
CA LEU A 188 -1.59 17.74 -19.06
C LEU A 188 -1.64 19.13 -18.41
N ARG A 189 -0.71 19.41 -17.48
CA ARG A 189 -0.55 20.73 -16.89
C ARG A 189 -0.22 21.79 -17.94
N SER A 190 0.70 21.51 -18.85
CA SER A 190 1.06 22.44 -19.95
C SER A 190 -0.10 22.71 -20.90
N GLU A 191 -1.04 21.78 -21.03
CA GLU A 191 -2.29 21.92 -21.78
C GLU A 191 -3.39 22.66 -20.98
N GLY A 192 -3.06 23.19 -19.77
CA GLY A 192 -3.96 23.95 -18.92
C GLY A 192 -4.89 23.13 -18.05
N LYS A 193 -4.66 21.82 -17.90
CA LYS A 193 -5.39 20.97 -16.95
C LYS A 193 -4.86 21.20 -15.54
N SER A 194 -5.76 21.20 -14.56
CA SER A 194 -5.39 21.20 -13.14
C SER A 194 -5.44 19.80 -12.58
N ILE A 195 -4.57 19.50 -11.62
CA ILE A 195 -4.44 18.17 -11.05
C ILE A 195 -4.46 18.27 -9.53
N LEU A 196 -5.33 17.50 -8.87
CA LEU A 196 -5.27 17.25 -7.44
C LEU A 196 -4.60 15.89 -7.22
N TYR A 197 -3.35 15.91 -6.76
CA TYR A 197 -2.50 14.75 -6.59
C TYR A 197 -2.46 14.32 -5.13
N ILE A 198 -2.94 13.11 -4.83
CA ILE A 198 -2.94 12.55 -3.48
C ILE A 198 -1.88 11.47 -3.42
N SER A 199 -0.88 11.66 -2.57
CA SER A 199 0.17 10.68 -2.34
C SER A 199 0.72 10.82 -0.92
N HIS A 200 1.25 9.73 -0.40
CA HIS A 200 2.05 9.72 0.82
C HIS A 200 3.56 9.67 0.50
N ARG A 201 3.94 9.51 -0.76
CA ARG A 201 5.34 9.50 -1.24
C ARG A 201 5.82 10.93 -1.44
N LEU A 202 6.58 11.42 -0.48
CA LEU A 202 6.95 12.84 -0.41
C LEU A 202 7.89 13.26 -1.54
N GLU A 203 8.78 12.37 -2.01
CA GLU A 203 9.68 12.66 -3.13
C GLU A 203 8.91 12.88 -4.45
N GLU A 204 7.84 12.12 -4.69
CA GLU A 204 6.97 12.35 -5.86
C GLU A 204 6.31 13.73 -5.79
N VAL A 205 5.77 14.07 -4.62
CA VAL A 205 5.12 15.36 -4.39
C VAL A 205 6.09 16.54 -4.59
N LYS A 206 7.31 16.42 -4.09
CA LYS A 206 8.37 17.43 -4.31
C LYS A 206 8.73 17.59 -5.77
N ARG A 207 8.70 16.49 -6.52
CA ARG A 207 9.09 16.47 -7.94
C ARG A 207 8.06 17.17 -8.83
N ILE A 208 6.76 16.90 -8.65
CA ILE A 208 5.74 17.31 -9.63
C ILE A 208 4.78 18.40 -9.15
N CYS A 209 4.57 18.55 -7.83
CA CYS A 209 3.55 19.47 -7.31
C CYS A 209 4.07 20.89 -7.14
N ASP A 210 3.19 21.86 -7.41
CA ASP A 210 3.48 23.29 -7.28
C ASP A 210 3.16 23.80 -5.87
N ARG A 211 2.06 23.31 -5.29
CA ARG A 211 1.63 23.62 -3.91
C ARG A 211 1.10 22.36 -3.23
N ALA A 212 1.08 22.40 -1.91
CA ALA A 212 0.49 21.35 -1.10
C ALA A 212 -0.42 21.91 -0.01
N THR A 213 -1.53 21.22 0.23
CA THR A 213 -2.37 21.37 1.42
C THR A 213 -2.22 20.14 2.30
N VAL A 214 -1.89 20.35 3.57
CA VAL A 214 -1.68 19.26 4.53
C VAL A 214 -2.88 19.11 5.44
N LEU A 215 -3.51 17.93 5.41
CA LEU A 215 -4.61 17.55 6.30
C LEU A 215 -4.08 16.72 7.47
N ARG A 216 -4.61 16.99 8.67
CA ARG A 216 -4.37 16.18 9.87
C ARG A 216 -5.62 16.18 10.76
N HIS A 217 -6.11 14.99 11.13
CA HIS A 217 -7.33 14.84 11.94
C HIS A 217 -8.54 15.61 11.40
N GLY A 218 -8.73 15.59 10.09
CA GLY A 218 -9.84 16.27 9.41
C GLY A 218 -9.68 17.77 9.21
N LYS A 219 -8.56 18.37 9.63
CA LYS A 219 -8.30 19.82 9.54
C LYS A 219 -7.13 20.14 8.63
N VAL A 220 -7.15 21.27 7.96
CA VAL A 220 -5.99 21.84 7.28
C VAL A 220 -5.03 22.37 8.34
N VAL A 221 -3.80 21.85 8.35
CA VAL A 221 -2.74 22.25 9.29
C VAL A 221 -1.67 23.11 8.64
N GLY A 222 -1.63 23.19 7.32
CA GLY A 222 -0.71 24.06 6.60
C GLY A 222 -0.83 23.98 5.09
N HIS A 223 -0.23 24.96 4.45
CA HIS A 223 0.00 25.02 3.00
C HIS A 223 1.49 25.28 2.79
N CYS A 224 2.09 24.66 1.78
CA CYS A 224 3.51 24.87 1.46
C CYS A 224 3.76 24.72 -0.04
N ASN A 225 4.95 25.15 -0.46
CA ASN A 225 5.54 24.78 -1.74
C ASN A 225 6.40 23.52 -1.51
N PRO A 226 6.02 22.33 -2.00
CA PRO A 226 6.76 21.11 -1.71
C PRO A 226 8.22 21.13 -2.18
N ARG A 227 8.51 21.90 -3.23
CA ARG A 227 9.87 22.00 -3.79
C ARG A 227 10.85 22.75 -2.88
N GLU A 228 10.33 23.61 -2.00
CA GLU A 228 11.12 24.38 -1.02
C GLU A 228 11.27 23.63 0.32
N GLU A 229 10.49 22.56 0.52
CA GLU A 229 10.47 21.77 1.74
C GLU A 229 11.43 20.56 1.65
N THR A 230 11.86 20.06 2.81
CA THR A 230 12.53 18.75 2.90
C THR A 230 11.47 17.65 3.09
N ALA A 231 11.79 16.39 2.73
CA ALA A 231 10.90 15.27 3.01
C ALA A 231 10.59 15.17 4.53
N ALA A 232 11.58 15.46 5.39
CA ALA A 232 11.41 15.47 6.84
C ALA A 232 10.47 16.59 7.32
N SER A 233 10.50 17.80 6.71
CA SER A 233 9.58 18.89 7.07
C SER A 233 8.16 18.58 6.63
N LEU A 234 7.96 18.03 5.44
CA LEU A 234 6.65 17.58 4.95
C LEU A 234 6.07 16.47 5.85
N ALA A 235 6.89 15.47 6.18
CA ALA A 235 6.50 14.39 7.11
C ALA A 235 6.08 14.96 8.47
N ARG A 236 6.85 15.91 9.02
CA ARG A 236 6.52 16.56 10.30
C ARG A 236 5.21 17.35 10.23
N MET A 237 4.92 18.03 9.13
CA MET A 237 3.62 18.70 8.95
C MET A 237 2.46 17.71 8.94
N MET A 238 2.64 16.55 8.28
CA MET A 238 1.61 15.51 8.19
C MET A 238 1.35 14.84 9.54
N VAL A 239 2.40 14.47 10.28
CA VAL A 239 2.33 13.69 11.52
C VAL A 239 2.16 14.57 12.75
N GLY A 240 2.79 15.74 12.78
CA GLY A 240 2.72 16.72 13.87
C GLY A 240 3.70 16.49 15.02
N ASN A 241 4.28 15.30 15.13
CA ASN A 241 5.36 14.95 16.07
C ASN A 241 6.61 14.56 15.28
N GLU A 242 7.77 14.56 15.90
CA GLU A 242 8.96 13.97 15.29
C GLU A 242 8.70 12.48 15.06
N VAL A 243 8.62 12.06 13.78
CA VAL A 243 8.71 10.64 13.43
C VAL A 243 10.12 10.23 13.82
N GLN A 244 10.24 9.31 14.77
CA GLN A 244 11.53 8.75 15.12
C GLN A 244 12.09 8.08 13.87
N ALA A 245 13.27 8.50 13.44
CA ALA A 245 13.94 7.84 12.33
C ALA A 245 14.20 6.38 12.71
N VAL A 246 13.90 5.49 11.80
CA VAL A 246 14.19 4.07 11.98
C VAL A 246 15.71 3.90 11.98
N VAL A 247 16.23 3.23 13.00
CA VAL A 247 17.66 3.01 13.17
C VAL A 247 17.96 1.55 12.89
N ARG A 248 18.67 1.31 11.79
CA ARG A 248 19.17 0.00 11.43
C ARG A 248 20.68 -0.08 11.66
N ALA A 249 21.09 -0.76 12.73
CA ALA A 249 22.50 -1.08 12.92
C ALA A 249 22.90 -2.23 11.97
N PRO A 250 24.04 -2.13 11.27
CA PRO A 250 24.56 -3.23 10.47
C PRO A 250 24.91 -4.42 11.39
N VAL A 251 24.64 -5.64 10.90
CA VAL A 251 24.97 -6.87 11.62
C VAL A 251 26.25 -7.45 11.03
N ALA A 252 27.28 -7.57 11.86
CA ALA A 252 28.50 -8.25 11.46
C ALA A 252 28.30 -9.77 11.50
N GLY A 253 28.82 -10.49 10.49
CA GLY A 253 28.83 -11.94 10.48
C GLY A 253 27.50 -12.62 10.10
N ILE A 254 26.57 -11.91 9.47
CA ILE A 254 25.31 -12.52 8.98
C ILE A 254 25.58 -13.76 8.12
N GLU A 255 26.62 -13.75 7.28
CA GLU A 255 26.94 -14.85 6.36
C GLU A 255 27.23 -16.18 7.09
N THR A 256 27.73 -16.12 8.31
CA THR A 256 28.05 -17.28 9.16
C THR A 256 26.97 -17.62 10.17
N ALA A 257 25.94 -16.78 10.29
CA ALA A 257 24.84 -17.00 11.21
C ALA A 257 23.97 -18.20 10.81
N GLN A 258 23.33 -18.82 11.79
CA GLN A 258 22.48 -19.99 11.58
C GLN A 258 21.31 -19.66 10.65
N SER A 259 21.06 -20.50 9.64
CA SER A 259 19.85 -20.44 8.82
C SER A 259 18.64 -20.83 9.66
N LEU A 260 17.67 -19.93 9.79
CA LEU A 260 16.43 -20.17 10.52
C LEU A 260 15.24 -20.44 9.60
N LEU A 261 15.20 -19.81 8.42
CA LEU A 261 14.24 -20.10 7.37
C LEU A 261 14.98 -20.45 6.08
N GLU A 262 14.67 -21.60 5.49
CA GLU A 262 15.20 -22.01 4.20
C GLU A 262 14.06 -22.43 3.26
N ILE A 263 14.07 -21.89 2.07
CA ILE A 263 13.18 -22.22 0.96
C ILE A 263 14.04 -22.87 -0.11
N ARG A 264 13.68 -24.08 -0.56
CA ARG A 264 14.49 -24.88 -1.51
C ARG A 264 13.62 -25.40 -2.63
N GLY A 265 13.82 -24.90 -3.84
CA GLY A 265 13.14 -25.38 -5.04
C GLY A 265 11.61 -25.25 -4.97
N LEU A 266 11.09 -24.33 -4.15
CA LEU A 266 9.66 -24.18 -3.93
C LEU A 266 8.97 -23.87 -5.26
N SER A 267 8.07 -24.75 -5.67
CA SER A 267 7.31 -24.64 -6.90
C SER A 267 5.85 -24.96 -6.63
N ARG A 268 4.93 -24.15 -7.18
CA ARG A 268 3.49 -24.32 -6.98
C ARG A 268 2.76 -24.09 -8.30
N LYS A 269 1.89 -25.00 -8.68
CA LYS A 269 0.99 -24.81 -9.82
C LYS A 269 -0.09 -23.79 -9.46
N PRO A 270 -0.60 -23.01 -10.42
CA PRO A 270 -1.70 -22.09 -10.17
C PRO A 270 -2.94 -22.87 -9.70
N ALA A 271 -3.60 -22.38 -8.64
CA ALA A 271 -4.83 -22.97 -8.11
C ALA A 271 -6.04 -22.55 -8.91
N THR A 272 -6.02 -21.37 -9.51
CA THR A 272 -7.06 -20.78 -10.34
C THR A 272 -6.43 -20.19 -11.60
N PRO A 273 -7.21 -19.86 -12.64
CA PRO A 273 -6.68 -19.19 -13.83
C PRO A 273 -5.97 -17.86 -13.56
N PHE A 274 -6.28 -17.23 -12.43
CA PHE A 274 -5.72 -15.93 -12.02
C PHE A 274 -4.58 -16.04 -11.01
N SER A 275 -4.25 -17.26 -10.53
CA SER A 275 -3.15 -17.47 -9.60
C SER A 275 -1.82 -17.54 -10.37
N ILE A 276 -0.77 -17.02 -9.77
CA ILE A 276 0.59 -17.05 -10.33
C ILE A 276 1.29 -18.37 -9.93
N PRO A 277 1.84 -19.14 -10.90
CA PRO A 277 2.66 -20.30 -10.57
C PRO A 277 3.97 -19.88 -9.92
N LEU A 278 4.37 -20.53 -8.83
CA LEU A 278 5.71 -20.33 -8.27
C LEU A 278 6.70 -21.29 -8.96
N LYS A 279 7.89 -20.78 -9.29
CA LYS A 279 8.87 -21.48 -10.09
C LYS A 279 10.23 -21.54 -9.38
N ASN A 280 10.58 -22.71 -8.85
CA ASN A 280 11.91 -23.03 -8.30
C ASN A 280 12.50 -21.98 -7.35
N ILE A 281 11.69 -21.46 -6.43
CA ILE A 281 12.11 -20.41 -5.50
C ILE A 281 13.11 -20.96 -4.49
N ASN A 282 14.23 -20.25 -4.32
CA ASN A 282 15.28 -20.55 -3.36
C ASN A 282 15.60 -19.29 -2.55
N LEU A 283 15.55 -19.41 -1.22
CA LEU A 283 15.83 -18.31 -0.30
C LEU A 283 16.32 -18.85 1.04
N THR A 284 17.28 -18.17 1.65
CA THR A 284 17.72 -18.47 3.01
C THR A 284 17.70 -17.18 3.83
N VAL A 285 17.06 -17.21 5.00
CA VAL A 285 17.05 -16.09 5.95
C VAL A 285 17.71 -16.56 7.24
N ARG A 286 18.71 -15.83 7.69
CA ARG A 286 19.56 -16.19 8.83
C ARG A 286 19.13 -15.47 10.11
N ALA A 287 19.60 -15.97 11.23
CA ALA A 287 19.46 -15.32 12.53
C ALA A 287 20.07 -13.91 12.48
N GLY A 288 19.33 -12.91 12.92
CA GLY A 288 19.76 -11.50 12.90
C GLY A 288 19.53 -10.79 11.57
N GLU A 289 18.97 -11.46 10.55
CA GLU A 289 18.80 -10.93 9.20
C GLU A 289 17.36 -10.49 8.93
N VAL A 290 17.22 -9.36 8.22
CA VAL A 290 15.97 -8.94 7.59
C VAL A 290 16.13 -9.04 6.08
N ILE A 291 15.37 -9.91 5.43
CA ILE A 291 15.28 -9.95 3.97
C ILE A 291 13.97 -9.34 3.52
N GLY A 292 14.06 -8.38 2.59
CA GLY A 292 12.93 -7.80 1.89
C GLY A 292 12.61 -8.55 0.60
N ILE A 293 11.33 -8.75 0.30
CA ILE A 293 10.87 -9.18 -1.02
C ILE A 293 10.07 -8.04 -1.63
N ALA A 294 10.65 -7.42 -2.66
CA ALA A 294 10.01 -6.43 -3.50
C ALA A 294 9.21 -7.08 -4.63
N GLY A 295 8.27 -6.36 -5.20
CA GLY A 295 7.54 -6.78 -6.41
C GLY A 295 6.24 -6.01 -6.58
N VAL A 296 5.79 -5.89 -7.81
CA VAL A 296 4.48 -5.31 -8.13
C VAL A 296 3.38 -6.31 -7.73
N ALA A 297 2.22 -5.83 -7.28
CA ALA A 297 1.09 -6.68 -6.92
C ALA A 297 0.76 -7.68 -8.05
N GLY A 298 0.40 -8.91 -7.67
CA GLY A 298 0.03 -9.95 -8.63
C GLY A 298 1.22 -10.68 -9.28
N ASN A 299 2.42 -10.60 -8.71
CA ASN A 299 3.60 -11.31 -9.20
C ASN A 299 3.94 -12.60 -8.44
N GLY A 300 3.04 -13.09 -7.54
CA GLY A 300 3.22 -14.34 -6.82
C GLY A 300 3.55 -14.18 -5.33
N GLN A 301 3.56 -12.95 -4.80
CA GLN A 301 3.86 -12.67 -3.38
C GLN A 301 2.86 -13.35 -2.44
N GLY A 302 1.56 -13.31 -2.77
CA GLY A 302 0.50 -13.97 -2.01
C GLY A 302 0.67 -15.48 -1.99
N GLU A 303 0.84 -16.09 -3.16
CA GLU A 303 1.07 -17.53 -3.32
C GLU A 303 2.34 -18.01 -2.61
N PHE A 304 3.38 -17.17 -2.61
CA PHE A 304 4.60 -17.44 -1.86
C PHE A 304 4.34 -17.38 -0.35
N PHE A 305 3.67 -16.34 0.13
CA PHE A 305 3.30 -16.22 1.55
C PHE A 305 2.48 -17.41 2.02
N GLU A 306 1.42 -17.80 1.30
CA GLU A 306 0.57 -18.96 1.61
C GLU A 306 1.38 -20.27 1.68
N SER A 307 2.36 -20.44 0.78
CA SER A 307 3.23 -21.59 0.75
C SER A 307 4.22 -21.62 1.93
N VAL A 308 4.74 -20.46 2.34
CA VAL A 308 5.69 -20.33 3.46
C VAL A 308 4.97 -20.31 4.81
N SER A 309 3.74 -19.81 4.90
CA SER A 309 2.94 -19.82 6.14
C SER A 309 2.37 -21.21 6.46
N GLY A 310 2.13 -22.05 5.45
CA GLY A 310 1.51 -23.37 5.58
C GLY A 310 -0.02 -23.32 5.46
N GLU A 311 -0.56 -22.28 4.86
CA GLU A 311 -1.94 -22.21 4.40
C GLU A 311 -2.14 -23.16 3.22
N VAL A 312 -1.15 -23.21 2.33
CA VAL A 312 -1.06 -24.21 1.27
C VAL A 312 0.14 -25.11 1.55
N LEU A 313 -0.17 -26.40 1.80
CA LEU A 313 0.86 -27.39 2.09
C LEU A 313 1.64 -27.75 0.83
N GLN A 314 2.95 -27.96 1.00
CA GLN A 314 3.82 -28.37 -0.10
C GLN A 314 3.97 -29.89 -0.13
N PRO A 315 3.94 -30.51 -1.31
CA PRO A 315 4.17 -31.96 -1.44
C PRO A 315 5.54 -32.39 -0.93
N ASP A 316 6.57 -31.56 -1.19
CA ASP A 316 7.92 -31.77 -0.66
C ASP A 316 8.07 -31.07 0.70
N ALA A 317 8.20 -31.86 1.76
CA ALA A 317 8.39 -31.36 3.11
C ALA A 317 9.67 -30.54 3.27
N ALA A 318 10.72 -30.83 2.49
CA ALA A 318 12.01 -30.14 2.55
C ALA A 318 12.01 -28.80 1.78
N SER A 319 10.98 -28.52 0.98
CA SER A 319 10.87 -27.25 0.25
C SER A 319 10.79 -26.02 1.15
N VAL A 320 10.33 -26.17 2.39
CA VAL A 320 10.36 -25.15 3.45
C VAL A 320 10.96 -25.78 4.70
N ARG A 321 11.99 -25.16 5.26
CA ARG A 321 12.62 -25.59 6.51
C ARG A 321 12.65 -24.46 7.52
N ILE A 322 12.28 -24.78 8.76
CA ILE A 322 12.27 -23.83 9.88
C ILE A 322 13.18 -24.40 10.96
N ARG A 323 14.23 -23.65 11.33
CA ARG A 323 15.25 -24.08 12.31
C ARG A 323 15.85 -25.45 11.96
N GLY A 324 16.12 -25.68 10.68
CA GLY A 324 16.68 -26.92 10.16
C GLY A 324 15.71 -28.12 10.10
N LYS A 325 14.42 -27.95 10.46
CA LYS A 325 13.40 -29.01 10.39
C LYS A 325 12.52 -28.82 9.15
N ASP A 326 12.20 -29.90 8.47
CA ASP A 326 11.31 -29.89 7.32
C ASP A 326 9.89 -29.47 7.73
N ALA A 327 9.35 -28.49 7.06
CA ALA A 327 8.11 -27.84 7.41
C ALA A 327 7.13 -27.67 6.23
N GLY A 328 7.52 -28.04 4.99
CA GLY A 328 6.70 -27.84 3.79
C GLY A 328 5.32 -28.49 3.89
N SER A 329 5.22 -29.68 4.48
CA SER A 329 3.96 -30.39 4.70
C SER A 329 3.25 -30.08 6.01
N LEU A 330 3.79 -29.16 6.84
CA LEU A 330 3.18 -28.76 8.10
C LEU A 330 2.18 -27.60 7.89
N SER A 331 1.05 -27.69 8.60
CA SER A 331 0.08 -26.58 8.69
C SER A 331 0.67 -25.35 9.41
N ILE A 332 -0.03 -24.21 9.35
CA ILE A 332 0.33 -22.98 10.07
C ILE A 332 0.63 -23.26 11.55
N THR A 333 -0.22 -24.05 12.20
CA THR A 333 -0.02 -24.44 13.61
C THR A 333 1.26 -25.24 13.80
N GLY A 334 1.56 -26.19 12.91
CA GLY A 334 2.80 -26.97 12.96
C GLY A 334 4.04 -26.09 12.82
N ARG A 335 4.03 -25.12 11.90
CA ARG A 335 5.12 -24.16 11.70
C ARG A 335 5.26 -23.19 12.87
N ARG A 336 4.14 -22.77 13.48
CA ARG A 336 4.15 -21.97 14.72
C ARG A 336 4.80 -22.72 15.89
N LEU A 337 4.57 -24.03 16.00
CA LEU A 337 5.22 -24.88 17.01
C LEU A 337 6.75 -25.02 16.77
N LEU A 338 7.22 -24.81 15.55
CA LEU A 338 8.66 -24.73 15.23
C LEU A 338 9.28 -23.35 15.52
N GLY A 339 8.50 -22.38 16.00
CA GLY A 339 8.97 -21.03 16.34
C GLY A 339 8.70 -19.98 15.27
N ALA A 340 7.85 -20.26 14.26
CA ALA A 340 7.50 -19.27 13.25
C ALA A 340 6.27 -18.43 13.64
N ALA A 341 6.19 -17.22 13.10
CA ALA A 341 5.04 -16.33 13.16
C ALA A 341 4.75 -15.73 11.77
N PHE A 342 3.47 -15.48 11.49
CA PHE A 342 3.01 -15.06 10.17
C PHE A 342 2.01 -13.91 10.28
N VAL A 343 2.21 -12.88 9.47
CA VAL A 343 1.28 -11.74 9.32
C VAL A 343 0.88 -11.67 7.84
N PRO A 344 -0.36 -12.02 7.49
CA PRO A 344 -0.83 -11.92 6.11
C PRO A 344 -1.15 -10.47 5.71
N GLU A 345 -1.27 -10.23 4.42
CA GLU A 345 -1.64 -8.94 3.85
C GLU A 345 -3.08 -8.56 4.23
N GLU A 346 -4.03 -9.50 4.08
CA GLU A 346 -5.43 -9.28 4.42
C GLU A 346 -5.65 -9.33 5.93
N ARG A 347 -6.18 -8.25 6.49
CA ARG A 347 -6.35 -8.08 7.94
C ARG A 347 -7.58 -8.79 8.49
N LEU A 348 -8.75 -8.51 7.88
CA LEU A 348 -10.03 -9.09 8.31
C LEU A 348 -10.33 -10.35 7.50
N GLY A 349 -10.67 -11.42 8.20
CA GLY A 349 -10.93 -12.73 7.60
C GLY A 349 -9.69 -13.62 7.54
N HIS A 350 -8.51 -13.05 7.38
CA HIS A 350 -7.24 -13.76 7.29
C HIS A 350 -6.35 -13.51 8.52
N GLY A 351 -5.92 -12.25 8.74
CA GLY A 351 -5.09 -11.88 9.88
C GLY A 351 -5.83 -11.88 11.22
N ALA A 352 -7.12 -11.56 11.21
CA ALA A 352 -7.98 -11.56 12.38
C ALA A 352 -9.42 -11.96 12.03
N ALA A 353 -10.08 -12.71 12.91
CA ALA A 353 -11.49 -13.07 12.82
C ALA A 353 -12.36 -11.84 13.12
N PRO A 354 -13.19 -11.34 12.18
CA PRO A 354 -13.84 -10.02 12.28
C PRO A 354 -14.77 -9.88 13.49
N ARG A 355 -15.54 -10.92 13.80
CA ARG A 355 -16.56 -10.93 14.88
C ARG A 355 -16.02 -11.39 16.23
N MET A 356 -14.74 -11.68 16.34
CA MET A 356 -14.10 -12.05 17.59
C MET A 356 -13.42 -10.84 18.22
N ARG A 357 -13.42 -10.79 19.55
CA ARG A 357 -12.74 -9.76 20.32
C ARG A 357 -11.22 -9.83 20.12
N LEU A 358 -10.51 -8.77 20.43
CA LEU A 358 -9.06 -8.75 20.31
C LEU A 358 -8.40 -9.82 21.17
N SER A 359 -8.88 -10.01 22.40
CA SER A 359 -8.41 -11.08 23.30
C SER A 359 -8.63 -12.47 22.73
N GLU A 360 -9.78 -12.72 22.09
CA GLU A 360 -10.09 -14.00 21.45
C GLU A 360 -9.20 -14.22 20.21
N ASN A 361 -8.96 -13.17 19.41
CA ASN A 361 -8.03 -13.20 18.28
C ASN A 361 -6.58 -13.50 18.72
N LEU A 362 -6.17 -13.00 19.88
CA LEU A 362 -4.88 -13.38 20.49
C LEU A 362 -4.85 -14.89 20.78
N LEU A 363 -5.89 -15.42 21.42
CA LEU A 363 -5.96 -16.84 21.78
C LEU A 363 -5.91 -17.74 20.54
N LEU A 364 -6.61 -17.37 19.46
CA LEU A 364 -6.60 -18.13 18.19
C LEU A 364 -5.19 -18.35 17.65
N SER A 365 -4.32 -17.35 17.71
CA SER A 365 -2.96 -17.48 17.21
C SER A 365 -2.01 -18.21 18.17
N ARG A 366 -2.36 -18.30 19.47
CA ARG A 366 -1.48 -18.77 20.55
C ARG A 366 -1.91 -20.04 21.27
N HIS A 367 -3.12 -20.53 21.04
CA HIS A 367 -3.64 -21.68 21.79
C HIS A 367 -2.73 -22.93 21.71
N ALA A 368 -2.08 -23.15 20.59
CA ALA A 368 -1.21 -24.31 20.39
C ALA A 368 0.20 -24.10 20.97
N THR A 369 0.74 -22.89 20.91
CA THR A 369 2.11 -22.58 21.37
C THR A 369 2.15 -22.24 22.86
N ASP A 370 1.19 -21.43 23.33
CA ASP A 370 1.12 -20.91 24.70
C ASP A 370 -0.01 -21.53 25.51
N GLY A 371 -0.45 -22.73 25.12
CA GLY A 371 -1.60 -23.40 25.72
C GLY A 371 -1.51 -23.52 27.24
N LYS A 372 -0.33 -23.82 27.81
CA LYS A 372 -0.15 -23.89 29.27
C LYS A 372 -0.40 -22.55 29.99
N THR A 373 -0.14 -21.43 29.29
CA THR A 373 -0.36 -20.07 29.82
C THR A 373 -1.85 -19.71 29.79
N PHE A 374 -2.52 -19.98 28.67
CA PHE A 374 -3.87 -19.50 28.40
C PHE A 374 -4.98 -20.52 28.69
N VAL A 375 -4.63 -21.80 28.80
CA VAL A 375 -5.58 -22.88 29.08
C VAL A 375 -5.23 -23.54 30.41
N GLY A 376 -6.22 -23.68 31.27
CA GLY A 376 -6.10 -24.34 32.57
C GLY A 376 -6.35 -25.84 32.48
N THR A 377 -6.31 -26.51 33.65
CA THR A 377 -6.70 -27.92 33.80
C THR A 377 -8.13 -28.12 33.35
N GLY A 378 -8.36 -29.18 32.57
CA GLY A 378 -9.68 -29.47 32.00
C GLY A 378 -10.05 -28.67 30.74
N GLY A 379 -9.09 -27.98 30.11
CA GLY A 379 -9.29 -27.26 28.86
C GLY A 379 -9.99 -25.90 29.00
N MET A 380 -10.17 -25.40 30.23
CA MET A 380 -10.82 -24.11 30.46
C MET A 380 -9.89 -22.94 30.11
N VAL A 381 -10.37 -22.00 29.31
CA VAL A 381 -9.65 -20.78 28.93
C VAL A 381 -9.54 -19.85 30.16
N LYS A 382 -8.32 -19.40 30.44
CA LYS A 382 -8.03 -18.41 31.49
C LYS A 382 -8.30 -17.00 30.95
N SER A 383 -9.57 -16.63 30.80
CA SER A 383 -9.99 -15.39 30.12
C SER A 383 -9.30 -14.12 30.65
N GLY A 384 -9.07 -14.01 31.95
CA GLY A 384 -8.34 -12.88 32.55
C GLY A 384 -6.87 -12.80 32.08
N THR A 385 -6.20 -13.94 31.93
CA THR A 385 -4.80 -13.99 31.44
C THR A 385 -4.73 -13.63 29.95
N VAL A 386 -5.67 -14.13 29.15
CA VAL A 386 -5.79 -13.81 27.72
C VAL A 386 -6.05 -12.32 27.54
N TYR A 387 -7.01 -11.77 28.28
CA TYR A 387 -7.35 -10.35 28.26
C TYR A 387 -6.15 -9.48 28.65
N ALA A 388 -5.45 -9.79 29.75
CA ALA A 388 -4.28 -9.05 30.18
C ALA A 388 -3.15 -9.07 29.13
N ALA A 389 -2.94 -10.21 28.47
CA ALA A 389 -1.98 -10.30 27.37
C ALA A 389 -2.39 -9.43 26.16
N ALA A 390 -3.67 -9.40 25.80
CA ALA A 390 -4.17 -8.55 24.73
C ALA A 390 -4.01 -7.06 25.09
N GLN A 391 -4.31 -6.65 26.32
CA GLN A 391 -4.12 -5.25 26.77
C GLN A 391 -2.65 -4.81 26.69
N ARG A 392 -1.71 -5.66 27.10
CA ARG A 392 -0.27 -5.38 26.99
C ARG A 392 0.16 -5.10 25.55
N ILE A 393 -0.35 -5.88 24.56
CA ILE A 393 -0.07 -5.68 23.14
C ILE A 393 -0.69 -4.38 22.66
N ILE A 394 -1.95 -4.11 23.05
CA ILE A 394 -2.67 -2.89 22.71
C ILE A 394 -1.91 -1.65 23.18
N GLU A 395 -1.39 -1.68 24.41
CA GLU A 395 -0.59 -0.59 24.97
C GLU A 395 0.76 -0.45 24.27
N ALA A 396 1.49 -1.56 24.07
CA ALA A 396 2.80 -1.57 23.43
C ALA A 396 2.77 -1.05 21.98
N MET A 397 1.68 -1.29 21.25
CA MET A 397 1.50 -0.88 19.85
C MET A 397 0.65 0.39 19.71
N ASP A 398 0.30 1.07 20.78
CA ASP A 398 -0.61 2.24 20.75
C ASP A 398 -1.86 1.98 19.90
N VAL A 399 -2.58 0.88 20.16
CA VAL A 399 -3.80 0.53 19.43
C VAL A 399 -4.97 1.34 19.98
N ARG A 400 -5.50 2.27 19.18
CA ARG A 400 -6.67 3.08 19.54
C ARG A 400 -7.94 2.29 19.34
N LYS A 401 -8.80 2.26 20.35
CA LYS A 401 -10.02 1.45 20.39
C LYS A 401 -11.18 2.18 21.07
N SER A 402 -12.40 1.85 20.68
CA SER A 402 -13.64 2.45 21.20
C SER A 402 -14.18 1.76 22.46
N ALA A 403 -13.72 0.55 22.76
CA ALA A 403 -14.17 -0.25 23.89
C ALA A 403 -12.97 -0.99 24.53
N PRO A 404 -13.08 -1.48 25.78
CA PRO A 404 -11.97 -2.19 26.44
C PRO A 404 -11.44 -3.40 25.69
N ASP A 405 -12.31 -4.18 25.04
CA ASP A 405 -11.97 -5.36 24.22
C ASP A 405 -12.96 -5.47 23.05
N PRO A 406 -12.79 -4.62 22.01
CA PRO A 406 -13.71 -4.61 20.88
C PRO A 406 -13.53 -5.81 19.96
N GLU A 407 -14.52 -6.08 19.12
CA GLU A 407 -14.38 -6.96 17.97
C GLU A 407 -13.35 -6.40 16.97
N ALA A 408 -12.62 -7.27 16.27
CA ALA A 408 -11.61 -6.86 15.32
C ALA A 408 -12.17 -5.94 14.21
N ALA A 409 -13.39 -6.20 13.74
CA ALA A 409 -14.08 -5.38 12.74
C ALA A 409 -14.42 -3.95 13.21
N ALA A 410 -14.41 -3.69 14.52
CA ALA A 410 -14.68 -2.37 15.08
C ALA A 410 -13.46 -1.43 15.06
N LEU A 411 -12.26 -1.94 14.70
CA LEU A 411 -11.05 -1.13 14.59
C LEU A 411 -10.91 -0.54 13.19
N SER A 412 -10.25 0.62 13.11
CA SER A 412 -9.73 1.10 11.82
C SER A 412 -8.65 0.16 11.30
N GLY A 413 -8.48 0.09 9.98
CA GLY A 413 -7.49 -0.80 9.36
C GLY A 413 -6.08 -0.65 9.95
N GLY A 414 -5.61 0.58 10.20
CA GLY A 414 -4.32 0.83 10.81
C GLY A 414 -4.20 0.32 12.25
N ASN A 415 -5.23 0.50 13.09
CA ASN A 415 -5.22 -0.02 14.45
C ASN A 415 -5.31 -1.55 14.50
N LEU A 416 -6.05 -2.15 13.57
CA LEU A 416 -6.09 -3.60 13.43
C LEU A 416 -4.72 -4.15 13.02
N GLN A 417 -4.02 -3.50 12.08
CA GLN A 417 -2.68 -3.88 11.66
C GLN A 417 -1.67 -3.83 12.82
N LYS A 418 -1.68 -2.74 13.59
CA LYS A 418 -0.86 -2.62 14.81
C LYS A 418 -1.09 -3.81 15.76
N PHE A 419 -2.36 -4.17 15.98
CA PHE A 419 -2.70 -5.29 16.85
C PHE A 419 -2.21 -6.63 16.28
N ILE A 420 -2.42 -6.90 14.97
CA ILE A 420 -2.02 -8.16 14.33
C ILE A 420 -0.50 -8.31 14.38
N VAL A 421 0.25 -7.28 13.98
CA VAL A 421 1.72 -7.30 14.01
C VAL A 421 2.22 -7.43 15.45
N GLY A 422 1.70 -6.62 16.37
CA GLY A 422 2.09 -6.65 17.80
C GLY A 422 1.82 -8.00 18.45
N ARG A 423 0.71 -8.66 18.10
CA ARG A 423 0.35 -10.00 18.57
C ARG A 423 1.41 -11.05 18.19
N GLU A 424 1.94 -10.97 16.99
CA GLU A 424 2.96 -11.91 16.53
C GLU A 424 4.36 -11.52 17.06
N LEU A 425 4.68 -10.23 17.17
CA LEU A 425 5.94 -9.74 17.78
C LEU A 425 6.07 -10.11 19.26
N ASP A 426 4.98 -10.00 20.06
CA ASP A 426 4.97 -10.33 21.49
C ASP A 426 5.34 -11.81 21.78
N ARG A 427 5.25 -12.68 20.78
CA ARG A 427 5.69 -14.09 20.87
C ARG A 427 7.21 -14.24 20.82
N ARG A 428 7.96 -13.23 20.35
CA ARG A 428 9.39 -13.29 20.05
C ARG A 428 9.74 -14.54 19.22
N PRO A 429 9.17 -14.67 18.02
CA PRO A 429 9.37 -15.85 17.18
C PRO A 429 10.81 -15.94 16.68
N ASP A 430 11.31 -17.17 16.45
CA ASP A 430 12.62 -17.38 15.79
C ASP A 430 12.58 -16.98 14.31
N VAL A 431 11.41 -17.13 13.65
CA VAL A 431 11.15 -16.75 12.26
C VAL A 431 9.89 -15.91 12.18
N MET A 432 9.97 -14.74 11.59
CA MET A 432 8.83 -13.87 11.34
C MET A 432 8.68 -13.63 9.84
N VAL A 433 7.52 -13.96 9.27
CA VAL A 433 7.17 -13.67 7.88
C VAL A 433 6.00 -12.70 7.86
N VAL A 434 6.19 -11.53 7.26
CA VAL A 434 5.21 -10.44 7.27
C VAL A 434 4.95 -9.98 5.84
N ASN A 435 3.68 -9.95 5.45
CA ASN A 435 3.25 -9.42 4.16
C ASN A 435 2.57 -8.06 4.38
N GLN A 436 3.08 -7.00 3.75
CA GLN A 436 2.59 -5.63 3.79
C GLN A 436 2.45 -5.08 5.24
N PRO A 437 3.52 -5.07 6.06
CA PRO A 437 3.43 -4.77 7.49
C PRO A 437 2.87 -3.39 7.80
N THR A 438 3.16 -2.38 6.98
CA THR A 438 2.78 -0.98 7.23
C THR A 438 1.68 -0.48 6.30
N TRP A 439 1.13 -1.34 5.43
CA TRP A 439 0.09 -0.90 4.50
C TRP A 439 -1.12 -0.32 5.22
N GLY A 440 -1.49 0.92 4.87
CA GLY A 440 -2.66 1.60 5.42
C GLY A 440 -2.59 1.92 6.91
N VAL A 441 -1.39 2.03 7.50
CA VAL A 441 -1.17 2.61 8.82
C VAL A 441 -0.64 4.06 8.67
N ASP A 442 -0.70 4.83 9.74
CA ASP A 442 -0.10 6.16 9.78
C ASP A 442 1.44 6.08 9.85
N ALA A 443 2.15 7.16 9.48
CA ALA A 443 3.61 7.16 9.39
C ALA A 443 4.29 6.89 10.75
N GLY A 444 3.73 7.35 11.86
CA GLY A 444 4.24 7.08 13.19
C GLY A 444 4.12 5.59 13.55
N ALA A 445 2.97 4.98 13.26
CA ALA A 445 2.74 3.55 13.44
C ALA A 445 3.64 2.72 12.50
N ALA A 446 3.83 3.16 11.25
CA ALA A 446 4.72 2.51 10.30
C ALA A 446 6.16 2.48 10.81
N ALA A 447 6.69 3.63 11.27
CA ALA A 447 8.03 3.72 11.84
C ALA A 447 8.18 2.81 13.07
N HIS A 448 7.16 2.76 13.95
CA HIS A 448 7.17 1.87 15.12
C HIS A 448 7.20 0.39 14.73
N ILE A 449 6.38 -0.03 13.75
CA ILE A 449 6.35 -1.41 13.26
C ILE A 449 7.71 -1.77 12.63
N ARG A 450 8.27 -0.90 11.77
CA ARG A 450 9.57 -1.08 11.12
C ARG A 450 10.68 -1.26 12.16
N GLN A 451 10.73 -0.37 13.14
CA GLN A 451 11.72 -0.44 14.23
C GLN A 451 11.59 -1.76 15.01
N ALA A 452 10.36 -2.17 15.35
CA ALA A 452 10.11 -3.40 16.08
C ALA A 452 10.53 -4.67 15.29
N LEU A 453 10.36 -4.69 13.96
CA LEU A 453 10.84 -5.78 13.09
C LEU A 453 12.37 -5.84 13.08
N ILE A 454 13.06 -4.70 13.00
CA ILE A 454 14.52 -4.63 13.11
C ILE A 454 14.98 -5.14 14.49
N GLU A 455 14.39 -4.68 15.57
CA GLU A 455 14.74 -5.10 16.92
C GLU A 455 14.52 -6.60 17.14
N LEU A 456 13.41 -7.14 16.62
CA LEU A 456 13.17 -8.58 16.62
C LEU A 456 14.31 -9.33 15.91
N SER A 457 14.67 -8.88 14.71
CA SER A 457 15.79 -9.48 13.97
C SER A 457 17.09 -9.38 14.78
N ARG A 458 17.44 -8.19 15.28
CA ARG A 458 18.69 -7.97 16.05
C ARG A 458 18.74 -8.76 17.36
N SER A 459 17.59 -9.25 17.85
CA SER A 459 17.53 -10.18 18.97
C SER A 459 17.84 -11.65 18.58
N GLY A 460 18.13 -11.93 17.31
CA GLY A 460 18.51 -13.23 16.78
C GLY A 460 17.45 -13.94 15.94
N SER A 461 16.33 -13.29 15.64
CA SER A 461 15.29 -13.84 14.76
C SER A 461 15.63 -13.65 13.29
N ALA A 462 15.12 -14.53 12.41
CA ALA A 462 15.07 -14.32 10.97
C ALA A 462 13.77 -13.61 10.60
N VAL A 463 13.85 -12.49 9.90
CA VAL A 463 12.68 -11.69 9.49
C VAL A 463 12.60 -11.63 7.97
N LEU A 464 11.47 -12.03 7.41
CA LEU A 464 11.16 -11.95 5.99
C LEU A 464 9.99 -10.97 5.80
N VAL A 465 10.24 -9.88 5.08
CA VAL A 465 9.24 -8.83 4.82
C VAL A 465 8.91 -8.81 3.34
N ILE A 466 7.65 -9.00 3.01
CA ILE A 466 7.13 -8.84 1.65
C ILE A 466 6.44 -7.49 1.59
N SER A 467 6.87 -6.60 0.70
CA SER A 467 6.28 -5.27 0.56
C SER A 467 6.37 -4.75 -0.88
N GLN A 468 5.36 -3.99 -1.29
CA GLN A 468 5.37 -3.20 -2.52
C GLN A 468 6.03 -1.84 -2.32
N ASP A 469 6.18 -1.41 -1.06
CA ASP A 469 6.82 -0.15 -0.69
C ASP A 469 8.34 -0.32 -0.64
N LEU A 470 9.02 0.18 -1.66
CA LEU A 470 10.48 0.11 -1.75
C LEU A 470 11.14 0.94 -0.64
N ASP A 471 10.59 2.10 -0.27
CA ASP A 471 11.14 2.93 0.80
C ASP A 471 11.17 2.16 2.12
N GLU A 472 10.08 1.42 2.43
CA GLU A 472 10.02 0.51 3.57
C GLU A 472 11.13 -0.54 3.51
N LEU A 473 11.28 -1.22 2.37
CA LEU A 473 12.26 -2.28 2.22
C LEU A 473 13.70 -1.76 2.31
N PHE A 474 14.00 -0.61 1.71
CA PHE A 474 15.33 0.00 1.81
C PHE A 474 15.66 0.45 3.24
N GLU A 475 14.66 0.85 4.02
CA GLU A 475 14.84 1.30 5.39
C GLU A 475 15.16 0.15 6.35
N ILE A 476 14.50 -1.02 6.19
CA ILE A 476 14.56 -2.10 7.20
C ILE A 476 15.41 -3.31 6.79
N SER A 477 15.64 -3.56 5.48
CA SER A 477 16.21 -4.82 5.01
C SER A 477 17.74 -4.80 4.97
N ASP A 478 18.35 -5.94 5.26
CA ASP A 478 19.79 -6.16 5.07
C ASP A 478 20.09 -6.61 3.63
N ALA A 479 19.12 -7.29 2.98
CA ALA A 479 19.15 -7.63 1.56
C ALA A 479 17.74 -7.60 0.97
N ILE A 480 17.62 -7.33 -0.33
CA ILE A 480 16.34 -7.27 -1.06
C ILE A 480 16.37 -8.25 -2.23
N ALA A 481 15.36 -9.12 -2.31
CA ALA A 481 15.05 -9.93 -3.49
C ALA A 481 13.80 -9.39 -4.18
N VAL A 482 13.62 -9.71 -5.45
CA VAL A 482 12.47 -9.26 -6.25
C VAL A 482 11.66 -10.45 -6.72
N MET A 483 10.35 -10.40 -6.51
CA MET A 483 9.38 -11.36 -7.03
C MET A 483 8.80 -10.82 -8.35
N HIS A 484 8.97 -11.59 -9.42
CA HIS A 484 8.41 -11.29 -10.73
C HIS A 484 7.90 -12.57 -11.41
N ASN A 485 6.63 -12.60 -11.82
CA ASN A 485 5.98 -13.74 -12.50
C ASN A 485 6.23 -15.10 -11.81
N GLY A 486 6.21 -15.12 -10.47
CA GLY A 486 6.40 -16.31 -9.65
C GLY A 486 7.84 -16.80 -9.54
N GLU A 487 8.78 -16.03 -10.00
CA GLU A 487 10.22 -16.25 -9.83
C GLU A 487 10.80 -15.26 -8.82
N LEU A 488 11.77 -15.70 -8.02
CA LEU A 488 12.44 -14.85 -7.04
C LEU A 488 13.89 -14.63 -7.47
N SER A 489 14.30 -13.36 -7.57
CA SER A 489 15.69 -13.01 -7.83
C SER A 489 16.60 -13.45 -6.67
N ARG A 490 17.91 -13.48 -6.91
CA ARG A 490 18.86 -13.58 -5.79
C ARG A 490 18.76 -12.33 -4.92
N PRO A 491 18.84 -12.46 -3.57
CA PRO A 491 18.90 -11.31 -2.70
C PRO A 491 20.15 -10.45 -3.01
N LEU A 492 19.94 -9.17 -3.20
CA LEU A 492 20.99 -8.16 -3.34
C LEU A 492 21.24 -7.54 -1.96
N ALA A 493 22.48 -7.51 -1.50
CA ALA A 493 22.82 -6.79 -0.28
C ALA A 493 22.40 -5.32 -0.39
N ILE A 494 21.90 -4.74 0.70
CA ILE A 494 21.36 -3.38 0.67
C ILE A 494 22.39 -2.33 0.19
N ALA A 495 23.67 -2.58 0.43
CA ALA A 495 24.76 -1.72 -0.05
C ALA A 495 24.91 -1.74 -1.59
N GLU A 496 24.44 -2.77 -2.25
CA GLU A 496 24.51 -2.97 -3.70
C GLU A 496 23.16 -2.69 -4.39
N ALA A 497 22.08 -2.69 -3.61
CA ALA A 497 20.73 -2.41 -4.08
C ALA A 497 20.56 -0.91 -4.34
N THR A 498 20.00 -0.55 -5.49
CA THR A 498 19.52 0.79 -5.80
C THR A 498 18.06 0.71 -6.23
N PHE A 499 17.31 1.81 -6.06
CA PHE A 499 15.92 1.89 -6.53
C PHE A 499 15.80 1.52 -8.01
N GLU A 500 16.77 1.93 -8.81
CA GLU A 500 16.81 1.65 -10.24
C GLU A 500 17.00 0.16 -10.53
N LYS A 501 17.99 -0.50 -9.88
CA LYS A 501 18.22 -1.95 -10.03
C LYS A 501 17.00 -2.76 -9.60
N ILE A 502 16.44 -2.44 -8.43
CA ILE A 502 15.25 -3.13 -7.93
C ILE A 502 14.07 -2.89 -8.87
N GLY A 503 13.88 -1.65 -9.35
CA GLY A 503 12.84 -1.29 -10.30
C GLY A 503 12.95 -2.04 -11.65
N LEU A 504 14.16 -2.21 -12.18
CA LEU A 504 14.42 -3.01 -13.39
C LEU A 504 14.04 -4.49 -13.19
N LEU A 505 14.44 -5.08 -12.06
CA LEU A 505 14.06 -6.46 -11.72
C LEU A 505 12.55 -6.62 -11.52
N MET A 506 11.87 -5.62 -10.94
CA MET A 506 10.40 -5.60 -10.83
C MET A 506 9.71 -5.54 -12.19
N GLY A 507 10.36 -4.91 -13.18
CA GLY A 507 9.91 -4.86 -14.58
C GLY A 507 10.26 -6.10 -15.41
N GLY A 508 10.91 -7.10 -14.82
CA GLY A 508 11.26 -8.37 -15.49
C GLY A 508 12.58 -8.35 -16.27
N ALA A 509 13.46 -7.37 -16.04
CA ALA A 509 14.79 -7.37 -16.64
C ALA A 509 15.66 -8.48 -16.01
N GLU A 510 16.36 -9.25 -16.84
CA GLU A 510 17.32 -10.24 -16.33
C GLU A 510 18.52 -9.56 -15.66
N PRO A 511 19.07 -10.15 -14.58
CA PRO A 511 20.20 -9.56 -13.83
C PRO A 511 21.44 -9.23 -14.67
N GLY A 512 21.64 -9.91 -15.80
CA GLY A 512 22.76 -9.69 -16.73
C GLY A 512 22.57 -8.52 -17.71
N HIS A 513 21.34 -8.04 -17.93
CA HIS A 513 21.07 -6.88 -18.79
C HIS A 513 21.10 -5.57 -18.02
N ALA A 514 20.91 -5.60 -16.71
CA ALA A 514 20.96 -4.41 -15.85
C ALA A 514 22.36 -3.78 -15.77
N GLU A 515 23.43 -4.57 -15.90
CA GLU A 515 24.80 -4.04 -15.90
C GLU A 515 25.18 -3.39 -17.25
N HIS A 516 24.63 -3.86 -18.36
CA HIS A 516 24.95 -3.33 -19.69
C HIS A 516 24.21 -2.03 -20.04
N THR A 517 23.04 -1.80 -19.44
CA THR A 517 22.24 -0.58 -19.70
C THR A 517 22.77 0.64 -18.95
N LEU A 518 23.49 0.44 -17.85
CA LEU A 518 24.08 1.52 -17.04
C LEU A 518 25.45 1.98 -17.55
N GLU A 519 26.15 1.17 -18.39
CA GLU A 519 27.43 1.58 -19.01
C GLU A 519 27.24 2.36 -20.33
N THR A 520 26.02 2.44 -20.86
CA THR A 520 25.72 3.09 -22.16
C THR A 520 24.81 4.32 -22.08
N ALA A 521 24.44 4.78 -20.88
CA ALA A 521 23.76 6.04 -20.61
C ALA A 521 24.69 6.99 -19.87
#